data_4bd2b970ab00cba3e49079cba01687a4
#
_entry.id   4bd2b970ab00cba3e49079cba01687a4
#
_cell.length_a   1.000
_cell.length_b   1.000
_cell.length_c   1.000
_cell.angle_alpha   90.00
_cell.angle_beta   90.00
_cell.angle_gamma   90.00
#
_symmetry.space_group_name_H-M   'P 1'
#
loop_
_entity.id
_entity.type
_entity.pdbx_description
1 polymer ?
#
loop_
_entity_poly.entity_id
_entity_poly.type
_entity_poly.pdbx_seq_one_letter_code
_entity_poly.pdbx_strand_id
1 'polypeptide(L)'
;PFITEEIWQALPHSGDYLMLQQWPQHRAELDFPEEEKAMELIMDAIRGVRARRAEMNVPPSKKAQLTVSTLERAVFEQGIPFLKRLAYASDVTVEGVADAGSDDAMTAQGMVTVTTHAARLFMPLAELVDLEKEKARIEKELKKNRAELDKLEAKLGNPGFVNKAPAHVVEAEQDRAEKLRALLAKLEESAASMA
;
A
#
# COMPACT_ATOMS: atom_id res chain seq x y z
N PRO A 1 -32.48 5.63 9.88
CA PRO A 1 -33.12 6.41 10.96
C PRO A 1 -33.10 5.68 12.30
N PHE A 2 -33.39 4.36 12.33
CA PHE A 2 -33.51 3.64 13.61
C PHE A 2 -32.18 3.50 14.37
N ILE A 3 -31.12 3.11 13.69
CA ILE A 3 -29.78 2.96 14.31
C ILE A 3 -29.21 4.29 14.83
N THR A 4 -29.50 5.40 14.15
CA THR A 4 -29.06 6.73 14.60
C THR A 4 -29.81 7.19 15.84
N GLU A 5 -31.09 6.86 15.96
CA GLU A 5 -31.89 7.13 17.17
C GLU A 5 -31.37 6.28 18.35
N GLU A 6 -31.08 5.01 18.14
CA GLU A 6 -30.55 4.13 19.18
C GLU A 6 -29.19 4.64 19.71
N ILE A 7 -28.33 5.09 18.79
CA ILE A 7 -27.05 5.71 19.17
C ILE A 7 -27.28 7.02 19.93
N TRP A 8 -28.21 7.87 19.48
CA TRP A 8 -28.58 9.11 20.14
C TRP A 8 -29.01 8.89 21.58
N GLN A 9 -29.90 7.90 21.81
CA GLN A 9 -30.40 7.58 23.16
C GLN A 9 -29.28 7.06 24.09
N ALA A 10 -28.20 6.49 23.53
CA ALA A 10 -27.04 6.02 24.30
C ALA A 10 -25.98 7.09 24.59
N LEU A 11 -26.06 8.24 23.94
CA LEU A 11 -25.10 9.35 24.11
C LEU A 11 -25.66 10.41 25.08
N PRO A 12 -24.81 11.22 25.73
CA PRO A 12 -25.27 12.41 26.44
C PRO A 12 -25.94 13.39 25.48
N HIS A 13 -27.21 13.66 25.68
CA HIS A 13 -28.00 14.55 24.82
C HIS A 13 -29.09 15.31 25.61
N SER A 14 -29.74 16.25 24.95
CA SER A 14 -30.93 16.95 25.42
C SER A 14 -32.06 16.77 24.40
N GLY A 15 -33.31 16.64 24.89
CA GLY A 15 -34.49 16.38 24.07
C GLY A 15 -34.78 14.88 23.89
N ASP A 16 -36.01 14.56 23.48
CA ASP A 16 -36.50 13.18 23.51
C ASP A 16 -36.00 12.35 22.29
N TYR A 17 -35.98 12.97 21.12
CA TYR A 17 -35.68 12.29 19.86
C TYR A 17 -34.73 13.08 18.98
N LEU A 18 -33.78 12.37 18.32
CA LEU A 18 -32.81 12.98 17.39
C LEU A 18 -33.51 13.73 16.25
N MET A 19 -34.57 13.15 15.69
CA MET A 19 -35.28 13.73 14.55
C MET A 19 -36.01 15.06 14.87
N LEU A 20 -36.20 15.36 16.14
CA LEU A 20 -36.81 16.63 16.59
C LEU A 20 -35.77 17.69 16.92
N GLN A 21 -34.48 17.34 16.88
CA GLN A 21 -33.41 18.29 17.16
C GLN A 21 -33.21 19.28 16.01
N GLN A 22 -32.73 20.45 16.35
CA GLN A 22 -32.33 21.43 15.35
C GLN A 22 -31.09 20.95 14.60
N TRP A 23 -31.06 21.19 13.30
CA TRP A 23 -29.86 20.92 12.51
C TRP A 23 -28.67 21.76 13.03
N PRO A 24 -27.49 21.16 13.17
CA PRO A 24 -26.31 21.86 13.63
C PRO A 24 -26.03 23.10 12.78
N GLN A 25 -25.80 24.22 13.44
CA GLN A 25 -25.39 25.46 12.80
C GLN A 25 -23.86 25.56 12.82
N HIS A 26 -23.30 26.18 11.78
CA HIS A 26 -21.88 26.51 11.75
C HIS A 26 -21.51 27.43 12.93
N ARG A 27 -20.43 27.10 13.59
CA ARG A 27 -19.89 27.87 14.72
C ARG A 27 -18.40 28.17 14.45
N ALA A 28 -18.09 29.45 14.19
CA ALA A 28 -16.75 29.87 13.82
C ALA A 28 -15.70 29.59 14.92
N GLU A 29 -16.14 29.49 16.19
CA GLU A 29 -15.26 29.12 17.30
C GLU A 29 -14.79 27.67 17.28
N LEU A 30 -15.37 26.84 16.40
CA LEU A 30 -14.98 25.44 16.14
C LEU A 30 -14.18 25.28 14.84
N ASP A 31 -13.82 26.35 14.18
CA ASP A 31 -12.94 26.32 13.02
C ASP A 31 -11.48 26.34 13.45
N PHE A 32 -10.74 25.32 13.07
CA PHE A 32 -9.32 25.14 13.42
C PHE A 32 -8.49 24.94 12.14
N PRO A 33 -8.35 25.97 11.30
CA PRO A 33 -7.78 25.80 9.95
C PRO A 33 -6.30 25.37 9.95
N GLU A 34 -5.52 25.74 10.97
CA GLU A 34 -4.12 25.33 11.06
C GLU A 34 -3.99 23.87 11.50
N GLU A 35 -4.81 23.43 12.45
CA GLU A 35 -4.89 22.05 12.90
C GLU A 35 -5.46 21.13 11.82
N GLU A 36 -6.39 21.62 11.01
CA GLU A 36 -6.93 20.91 9.86
C GLU A 36 -5.83 20.65 8.83
N LYS A 37 -5.08 21.68 8.43
CA LYS A 37 -3.92 21.53 7.54
C LYS A 37 -2.88 20.57 8.10
N ALA A 38 -2.54 20.70 9.39
CA ALA A 38 -1.60 19.82 10.05
C ALA A 38 -2.07 18.35 9.99
N MET A 39 -3.36 18.11 10.25
CA MET A 39 -3.95 16.77 10.17
C MET A 39 -3.98 16.24 8.74
N GLU A 40 -4.24 17.08 7.74
CA GLU A 40 -4.19 16.68 6.33
C GLU A 40 -2.81 16.17 5.93
N LEU A 41 -1.71 16.81 6.35
CA LEU A 41 -0.34 16.35 6.09
C LEU A 41 -0.09 14.97 6.70
N ILE A 42 -0.55 14.75 7.94
CA ILE A 42 -0.44 13.44 8.63
C ILE A 42 -1.27 12.38 7.89
N MET A 43 -2.50 12.70 7.49
CA MET A 43 -3.36 11.79 6.75
C MET A 43 -2.78 11.42 5.38
N ASP A 44 -2.17 12.37 4.68
CA ASP A 44 -1.52 12.12 3.39
C ASP A 44 -0.34 11.15 3.55
N ALA A 45 0.50 11.37 4.55
CA ALA A 45 1.59 10.46 4.90
C ALA A 45 1.09 9.04 5.22
N ILE A 46 0.03 8.91 6.02
CA ILE A 46 -0.57 7.62 6.36
C ILE A 46 -1.11 6.93 5.11
N ARG A 47 -1.80 7.66 4.21
CA ARG A 47 -2.32 7.13 2.94
C ARG A 47 -1.18 6.62 2.06
N GLY A 48 -0.11 7.41 1.91
CA GLY A 48 1.07 7.03 1.13
C GLY A 48 1.73 5.76 1.65
N VAL A 49 1.97 5.66 2.96
CA VAL A 49 2.53 4.45 3.58
C VAL A 49 1.63 3.24 3.38
N ARG A 50 0.32 3.39 3.58
CA ARG A 50 -0.64 2.28 3.40
C ARG A 50 -0.74 1.83 1.95
N ALA A 51 -0.73 2.75 0.99
CA ALA A 51 -0.71 2.44 -0.43
C ALA A 51 0.53 1.63 -0.80
N ARG A 52 1.72 2.10 -0.36
CA ARG A 52 2.98 1.41 -0.63
C ARG A 52 3.04 0.01 -0.01
N ARG A 53 2.56 -0.13 1.22
CA ARG A 53 2.45 -1.45 1.89
C ARG A 53 1.48 -2.39 1.15
N ALA A 54 0.37 -1.87 0.64
CA ALA A 54 -0.58 -2.67 -0.14
C ALA A 54 0.00 -3.14 -1.47
N GLU A 55 0.73 -2.28 -2.19
CA GLU A 55 1.47 -2.65 -3.42
C GLU A 55 2.46 -3.79 -3.17
N MET A 56 3.09 -3.79 -2.01
CA MET A 56 4.05 -4.82 -1.59
C MET A 56 3.39 -6.03 -0.91
N ASN A 57 2.06 -6.09 -0.82
CA ASN A 57 1.29 -7.12 -0.14
C ASN A 57 1.69 -7.33 1.34
N VAL A 58 2.12 -6.26 2.03
CA VAL A 58 2.50 -6.32 3.45
C VAL A 58 1.24 -6.33 4.33
N PRO A 59 1.05 -7.38 5.16
CA PRO A 59 -0.15 -7.44 5.99
C PRO A 59 -0.14 -6.36 7.10
N PRO A 60 -1.31 -5.89 7.55
CA PRO A 60 -1.43 -4.90 8.63
C PRO A 60 -0.79 -5.32 9.97
N SER A 61 -0.72 -6.62 10.23
CA SER A 61 -0.10 -7.17 11.44
C SER A 61 1.41 -6.98 11.49
N LYS A 62 2.07 -6.83 10.34
CA LYS A 62 3.51 -6.62 10.25
C LYS A 62 3.84 -5.15 10.44
N LYS A 63 4.47 -4.81 11.55
CA LYS A 63 4.89 -3.45 11.87
C LYS A 63 6.34 -3.25 11.43
N ALA A 64 6.69 -2.03 11.01
CA ALA A 64 8.04 -1.64 10.66
C ALA A 64 8.37 -0.26 11.24
N GLN A 65 9.64 0.02 11.42
CA GLN A 65 10.10 1.36 11.75
C GLN A 65 9.76 2.33 10.63
N LEU A 66 9.45 3.58 10.98
CA LEU A 66 9.12 4.63 10.05
C LEU A 66 9.97 5.87 10.36
N THR A 67 10.82 6.26 9.42
CA THR A 67 11.54 7.52 9.48
C THR A 67 10.82 8.54 8.59
N VAL A 68 10.54 9.71 9.14
CA VAL A 68 9.85 10.82 8.47
C VAL A 68 10.81 11.97 8.32
N SER A 69 11.20 12.30 7.10
CA SER A 69 12.01 13.46 6.77
C SER A 69 11.11 14.58 6.25
N THR A 70 11.09 15.71 6.98
CA THR A 70 10.13 16.80 6.71
C THR A 70 10.65 18.16 7.17
N LEU A 71 10.12 19.23 6.57
CA LEU A 71 10.26 20.60 7.10
C LEU A 71 9.22 20.89 8.19
N GLU A 72 8.09 20.18 8.19
CA GLU A 72 6.97 20.34 9.13
C GLU A 72 7.16 19.46 10.39
N ARG A 73 8.35 19.56 11.00
CA ARG A 73 8.77 18.67 12.08
C ARG A 73 7.79 18.63 13.24
N ALA A 74 7.35 19.80 13.72
CA ALA A 74 6.44 19.90 14.87
C ALA A 74 5.09 19.20 14.61
N VAL A 75 4.56 19.29 13.38
CA VAL A 75 3.32 18.63 12.95
C VAL A 75 3.48 17.11 13.02
N PHE A 76 4.58 16.60 12.45
CA PHE A 76 4.81 15.16 12.42
C PHE A 76 5.19 14.58 13.78
N GLU A 77 5.86 15.33 14.66
CA GLU A 77 6.11 14.94 16.05
C GLU A 77 4.80 14.79 16.83
N GLN A 78 3.86 15.72 16.68
CA GLN A 78 2.51 15.60 17.25
C GLN A 78 1.71 14.47 16.61
N GLY A 79 1.97 14.16 15.34
CA GLY A 79 1.35 13.11 14.56
C GLY A 79 1.83 11.69 14.87
N ILE A 80 2.90 11.50 15.65
CA ILE A 80 3.50 10.18 15.94
C ILE A 80 2.47 9.13 16.41
N PRO A 81 1.54 9.42 17.32
CA PRO A 81 0.54 8.43 17.75
C PRO A 81 -0.35 7.93 16.61
N PHE A 82 -0.72 8.82 15.69
CA PHE A 82 -1.53 8.47 14.51
C PHE A 82 -0.72 7.63 13.50
N LEU A 83 0.52 8.01 13.23
CA LEU A 83 1.42 7.26 12.36
C LEU A 83 1.68 5.86 12.92
N LYS A 84 2.00 5.71 14.20
CA LYS A 84 2.18 4.40 14.84
C LYS A 84 0.94 3.50 14.66
N ARG A 85 -0.23 4.05 14.90
CA ARG A 85 -1.47 3.28 14.88
C ARG A 85 -1.97 3.01 13.47
N LEU A 86 -2.01 4.02 12.60
CA LEU A 86 -2.72 3.98 11.32
C LEU A 86 -1.81 3.63 10.14
N ALA A 87 -0.50 3.92 10.21
CA ALA A 87 0.49 3.49 9.23
C ALA A 87 1.15 2.16 9.60
N TYR A 88 0.73 1.53 10.71
CA TYR A 88 1.29 0.27 11.23
C TYR A 88 2.79 0.35 11.51
N ALA A 89 3.25 1.48 12.05
CA ALA A 89 4.63 1.64 12.45
C ALA A 89 4.89 1.03 13.83
N SER A 90 6.04 0.37 13.99
CA SER A 90 6.55 -0.09 15.30
C SER A 90 7.07 1.08 16.12
N ASP A 91 7.83 1.93 15.45
CA ASP A 91 8.32 3.20 15.98
C ASP A 91 8.35 4.26 14.87
N VAL A 92 8.40 5.55 15.25
CA VAL A 92 8.43 6.68 14.32
C VAL A 92 9.52 7.65 14.76
N THR A 93 10.46 7.93 13.85
CA THR A 93 11.50 8.95 14.01
C THR A 93 11.22 10.10 13.06
N VAL A 94 11.25 11.33 13.55
CA VAL A 94 11.06 12.54 12.72
C VAL A 94 12.40 13.28 12.60
N GLU A 95 12.84 13.49 11.37
CA GLU A 95 14.13 14.11 11.04
C GLU A 95 13.94 15.34 10.15
N GLY A 96 14.94 16.22 10.14
CA GLY A 96 14.99 17.34 9.20
C GLY A 96 15.34 16.86 7.78
N VAL A 97 14.94 17.63 6.77
CA VAL A 97 15.21 17.30 5.35
C VAL A 97 16.71 17.21 5.05
N ALA A 98 17.53 17.97 5.79
CA ALA A 98 19.00 17.96 5.65
C ALA A 98 19.66 16.65 6.13
N ASP A 99 19.00 15.94 7.05
CA ASP A 99 19.52 14.72 7.68
C ASP A 99 19.18 13.45 6.87
N ALA A 100 18.18 13.55 6.01
CA ALA A 100 17.80 12.44 5.14
C ALA A 100 18.67 12.41 3.88
N GLY A 101 19.29 11.28 3.61
CA GLY A 101 20.00 11.01 2.36
C GLY A 101 19.10 11.20 1.12
N SER A 102 19.69 11.14 -0.07
CA SER A 102 18.89 11.09 -1.31
C SER A 102 18.06 9.82 -1.36
N ASP A 103 16.93 9.84 -2.10
CA ASP A 103 16.06 8.68 -2.26
C ASP A 103 16.84 7.46 -2.80
N ASP A 104 17.79 7.68 -3.69
CA ASP A 104 18.66 6.62 -4.23
C ASP A 104 19.58 6.03 -3.16
N ALA A 105 20.16 6.87 -2.29
CA ALA A 105 21.01 6.40 -1.20
C ALA A 105 20.21 5.61 -0.16
N MET A 106 18.99 6.02 0.16
CA MET A 106 18.10 5.31 1.08
C MET A 106 17.59 3.99 0.48
N THR A 107 17.28 3.98 -0.81
CA THR A 107 16.91 2.75 -1.52
C THR A 107 18.08 1.78 -1.58
N ALA A 108 19.31 2.26 -1.83
CA ALA A 108 20.52 1.44 -1.80
C ALA A 108 20.81 0.84 -0.41
N GLN A 109 20.28 1.44 0.66
CA GLN A 109 20.34 0.92 2.03
C GLN A 109 19.20 -0.05 2.35
N GLY A 110 18.41 -0.47 1.36
CA GLY A 110 17.27 -1.38 1.56
C GLY A 110 16.06 -0.72 2.24
N MET A 111 15.91 0.59 2.06
CA MET A 111 14.73 1.33 2.54
C MET A 111 13.67 1.46 1.45
N VAL A 112 12.43 1.27 1.82
CA VAL A 112 11.27 1.57 0.97
C VAL A 112 10.90 3.02 1.17
N THR A 113 10.91 3.80 0.10
CA THR A 113 10.62 5.24 0.12
C THR A 113 9.17 5.52 -0.27
N VAL A 114 8.55 6.46 0.43
CA VAL A 114 7.24 7.04 0.10
C VAL A 114 7.40 8.55 0.12
N THR A 115 7.11 9.21 -0.99
CA THR A 115 7.15 10.67 -1.11
C THR A 115 5.73 11.23 -1.10
N THR A 116 5.49 12.20 -0.24
CA THR A 116 4.24 12.95 -0.14
C THR A 116 4.52 14.44 -0.35
N HIS A 117 3.47 15.25 -0.31
CA HIS A 117 3.62 16.70 -0.48
C HIS A 117 4.57 17.34 0.55
N ALA A 118 4.52 16.92 1.82
CA ALA A 118 5.24 17.57 2.92
C ALA A 118 6.34 16.72 3.56
N ALA A 119 6.46 15.44 3.18
CA ALA A 119 7.41 14.53 3.82
C ALA A 119 7.89 13.43 2.88
N ARG A 120 9.11 12.95 3.14
CA ARG A 120 9.63 11.67 2.66
C ARG A 120 9.63 10.68 3.81
N LEU A 121 9.10 9.50 3.57
CA LEU A 121 8.94 8.47 4.57
C LEU A 121 9.73 7.22 4.16
N PHE A 122 10.46 6.66 5.09
CA PHE A 122 11.35 5.53 4.85
C PHE A 122 10.99 4.38 5.78
N MET A 123 10.93 3.18 5.22
CA MET A 123 10.66 1.94 5.96
C MET A 123 11.70 0.89 5.59
N PRO A 124 12.33 0.17 6.56
CA PRO A 124 13.24 -0.92 6.24
C PRO A 124 12.52 -2.05 5.50
N LEU A 125 12.99 -2.41 4.31
CA LEU A 125 12.41 -3.49 3.51
C LEU A 125 12.43 -4.82 4.27
N ALA A 126 13.52 -5.10 5.01
CA ALA A 126 13.67 -6.31 5.80
C ALA A 126 12.62 -6.47 6.90
N GLU A 127 12.06 -5.37 7.42
CA GLU A 127 10.98 -5.40 8.39
C GLU A 127 9.60 -5.57 7.74
N LEU A 128 9.44 -5.15 6.48
CA LEU A 128 8.18 -5.22 5.74
C LEU A 128 7.95 -6.61 5.15
N VAL A 129 9.00 -7.20 4.58
CA VAL A 129 8.92 -8.46 3.86
C VAL A 129 9.81 -9.50 4.55
N ASP A 130 9.31 -10.71 4.68
CA ASP A 130 10.14 -11.86 5.02
C ASP A 130 10.81 -12.31 3.71
N LEU A 131 12.02 -11.80 3.48
CA LEU A 131 12.73 -11.97 2.22
C LEU A 131 12.88 -13.44 1.82
N GLU A 132 13.10 -14.33 2.80
CA GLU A 132 13.24 -15.76 2.54
C GLU A 132 11.91 -16.40 2.09
N LYS A 133 10.81 -16.04 2.77
CA LYS A 133 9.49 -16.53 2.39
C LYS A 133 9.04 -15.95 1.05
N GLU A 134 9.35 -14.69 0.80
CA GLU A 134 8.97 -14.05 -0.46
C GLU A 134 9.80 -14.59 -1.63
N LYS A 135 11.12 -14.81 -1.45
CA LYS A 135 11.96 -15.51 -2.43
C LYS A 135 11.40 -16.91 -2.73
N ALA A 136 11.08 -17.68 -1.70
CA ALA A 136 10.51 -19.01 -1.87
C ALA A 136 9.13 -18.99 -2.58
N ARG A 137 8.30 -17.96 -2.31
CA ARG A 137 7.03 -17.75 -3.01
C ARG A 137 7.24 -17.46 -4.48
N ILE A 138 8.12 -16.50 -4.79
CA ILE A 138 8.44 -16.12 -6.18
C ILE A 138 9.03 -17.30 -6.95
N GLU A 139 9.96 -18.06 -6.37
CA GLU A 139 10.52 -19.25 -6.98
C GLU A 139 9.45 -20.30 -7.32
N LYS A 140 8.52 -20.52 -6.40
CA LYS A 140 7.39 -21.44 -6.61
C LYS A 140 6.48 -20.97 -7.74
N GLU A 141 6.18 -19.67 -7.79
CA GLU A 141 5.36 -19.07 -8.85
C GLU A 141 6.09 -19.12 -10.20
N LEU A 142 7.37 -18.79 -10.24
CA LEU A 142 8.19 -18.91 -11.45
C LEU A 142 8.17 -20.34 -11.99
N LYS A 143 8.41 -21.33 -11.13
CA LYS A 143 8.38 -22.75 -11.53
C LYS A 143 7.02 -23.18 -12.08
N LYS A 144 5.93 -22.74 -11.41
CA LYS A 144 4.56 -23.06 -11.83
C LYS A 144 4.24 -22.43 -13.19
N ASN A 145 4.50 -21.14 -13.35
CA ASN A 145 4.15 -20.40 -14.56
C ASN A 145 5.03 -20.79 -15.75
N ARG A 146 6.32 -21.13 -15.53
CA ARG A 146 7.20 -21.70 -16.58
C ARG A 146 6.64 -23.02 -17.07
N ALA A 147 6.28 -23.96 -16.17
CA ALA A 147 5.72 -25.25 -16.56
C ALA A 147 4.36 -25.12 -17.29
N GLU A 148 3.58 -24.08 -16.98
CA GLU A 148 2.33 -23.79 -17.69
C GLU A 148 2.62 -23.20 -19.08
N LEU A 149 3.59 -22.31 -19.20
CA LEU A 149 4.03 -21.74 -20.48
C LEU A 149 4.58 -22.83 -21.40
N ASP A 150 5.45 -23.73 -20.91
CA ASP A 150 6.01 -24.86 -21.68
C ASP A 150 4.91 -25.73 -22.25
N LYS A 151 3.85 -26.02 -21.48
CA LYS A 151 2.69 -26.77 -21.96
C LYS A 151 1.92 -26.07 -23.06
N LEU A 152 1.73 -24.76 -22.93
CA LEU A 152 1.05 -23.93 -23.93
C LEU A 152 1.88 -23.85 -25.23
N GLU A 153 3.19 -23.62 -25.09
CA GLU A 153 4.09 -23.55 -26.23
C GLU A 153 4.18 -24.91 -26.95
N ALA A 154 4.25 -26.02 -26.22
CA ALA A 154 4.19 -27.34 -26.81
C ALA A 154 2.85 -27.61 -27.56
N LYS A 155 1.74 -27.13 -27.01
CA LYS A 155 0.42 -27.18 -27.61
C LYS A 155 0.34 -26.32 -28.89
N LEU A 156 0.83 -25.10 -28.84
CA LEU A 156 0.88 -24.17 -29.98
C LEU A 156 1.91 -24.60 -31.05
N GLY A 157 2.97 -25.29 -30.66
CA GLY A 157 3.95 -25.87 -31.58
C GLY A 157 3.49 -27.15 -32.26
N ASN A 158 2.35 -27.72 -31.85
CA ASN A 158 1.82 -28.93 -32.47
C ASN A 158 0.97 -28.62 -33.72
N PRO A 159 1.44 -28.96 -34.94
CA PRO A 159 0.69 -28.70 -36.15
C PRO A 159 -0.69 -29.38 -36.18
N GLY A 160 -0.83 -30.53 -35.50
CA GLY A 160 -2.10 -31.22 -35.36
C GLY A 160 -3.15 -30.49 -34.57
N PHE A 161 -2.74 -29.62 -33.65
CA PHE A 161 -3.62 -28.73 -32.90
C PHE A 161 -3.92 -27.47 -33.72
N VAL A 162 -2.89 -26.76 -34.17
CA VAL A 162 -3.02 -25.47 -34.84
C VAL A 162 -3.86 -25.54 -36.12
N ASN A 163 -3.71 -26.61 -36.87
CA ASN A 163 -4.43 -26.81 -38.13
C ASN A 163 -5.88 -27.34 -37.97
N LYS A 164 -6.22 -27.93 -36.80
CA LYS A 164 -7.55 -28.50 -36.56
C LYS A 164 -8.41 -27.71 -35.60
N ALA A 165 -7.82 -26.91 -34.75
CA ALA A 165 -8.55 -26.09 -33.78
C ALA A 165 -9.18 -24.84 -34.45
N PRO A 166 -10.34 -24.36 -34.01
CA PRO A 166 -10.91 -23.10 -34.46
C PRO A 166 -9.95 -21.93 -34.18
N ALA A 167 -9.88 -20.96 -35.11
CA ALA A 167 -8.95 -19.84 -35.04
C ALA A 167 -9.01 -19.08 -33.67
N HIS A 168 -10.23 -18.81 -33.18
CA HIS A 168 -10.42 -18.14 -31.90
C HIS A 168 -9.83 -18.89 -30.68
N VAL A 169 -9.72 -20.22 -30.75
CA VAL A 169 -9.12 -21.05 -29.70
C VAL A 169 -7.59 -20.93 -29.74
N VAL A 170 -7.01 -20.90 -30.94
CA VAL A 170 -5.57 -20.72 -31.13
C VAL A 170 -5.16 -19.32 -30.68
N GLU A 171 -5.90 -18.29 -31.06
CA GLU A 171 -5.67 -16.92 -30.60
C GLU A 171 -5.75 -16.79 -29.08
N ALA A 172 -6.77 -17.37 -28.44
CA ALA A 172 -6.91 -17.35 -26.99
C ALA A 172 -5.74 -18.00 -26.26
N GLU A 173 -5.18 -19.09 -26.80
CA GLU A 173 -4.00 -19.74 -26.21
C GLU A 173 -2.71 -18.95 -26.48
N GLN A 174 -2.61 -18.26 -27.59
CA GLN A 174 -1.50 -17.31 -27.86
C GLN A 174 -1.52 -16.13 -26.91
N ASP A 175 -2.68 -15.47 -26.72
CA ASP A 175 -2.86 -14.39 -25.76
C ASP A 175 -2.52 -14.81 -24.33
N ARG A 176 -2.88 -16.05 -23.97
CA ARG A 176 -2.55 -16.63 -22.68
C ARG A 176 -1.05 -16.84 -22.50
N ALA A 177 -0.38 -17.34 -23.53
CA ALA A 177 1.07 -17.50 -23.52
C ALA A 177 1.80 -16.15 -23.39
N GLU A 178 1.32 -15.11 -24.07
CA GLU A 178 1.87 -13.77 -24.01
C GLU A 178 1.71 -13.13 -22.63
N LYS A 179 0.54 -13.26 -22.01
CA LYS A 179 0.29 -12.84 -20.63
C LYS A 179 1.18 -13.57 -19.62
N LEU A 180 1.40 -14.87 -19.80
CA LEU A 180 2.31 -15.65 -18.94
C LEU A 180 3.77 -15.22 -19.10
N ARG A 181 4.23 -14.92 -20.32
CA ARG A 181 5.59 -14.39 -20.55
C ARG A 181 5.76 -13.03 -19.85
N ALA A 182 4.80 -12.13 -19.97
CA ALA A 182 4.83 -10.84 -19.29
C ALA A 182 4.82 -10.97 -17.76
N LEU A 183 4.07 -11.93 -17.22
CA LEU A 183 4.06 -12.23 -15.79
C LEU A 183 5.41 -12.79 -15.32
N LEU A 184 6.00 -13.73 -16.07
CA LEU A 184 7.30 -14.31 -15.77
C LEU A 184 8.40 -13.23 -15.74
N ALA A 185 8.43 -12.33 -16.72
CA ALA A 185 9.38 -11.23 -16.75
C ALA A 185 9.29 -10.34 -15.49
N LYS A 186 8.08 -10.01 -15.05
CA LYS A 186 7.87 -9.24 -13.81
C LYS A 186 8.32 -9.99 -12.55
N LEU A 187 8.07 -11.30 -12.50
CA LEU A 187 8.52 -12.13 -11.36
C LEU A 187 10.04 -12.26 -11.33
N GLU A 188 10.70 -12.38 -12.49
CA GLU A 188 12.15 -12.41 -12.61
C GLU A 188 12.80 -11.08 -12.20
N GLU A 189 12.21 -9.96 -12.61
CA GLU A 189 12.63 -8.63 -12.17
C GLU A 189 12.50 -8.47 -10.65
N SER A 190 11.37 -8.92 -10.08
CA SER A 190 11.16 -8.92 -8.63
C SER A 190 12.16 -9.80 -7.90
N ALA A 191 12.48 -10.98 -8.44
CA ALA A 191 13.50 -11.85 -7.87
C ALA A 191 14.91 -11.22 -7.88
N ALA A 192 15.24 -10.54 -8.98
CA ALA A 192 16.54 -9.85 -9.14
C ALA A 192 16.68 -8.67 -8.16
N SER A 193 15.60 -7.94 -7.88
CA SER A 193 15.60 -6.82 -6.93
C SER A 193 15.75 -7.25 -5.47
N MET A 194 15.61 -8.55 -5.18
CA MET A 194 15.73 -9.13 -3.82
C MET A 194 17.06 -9.90 -3.64
N ALA A 195 17.91 -9.94 -4.64
CA ALA A 195 19.19 -10.61 -4.59
C ALA A 195 20.26 -9.73 -3.97
#